data_ed9ec2129d1c3b3672d33c8be062e1d2
#
_entry.id   ed9ec2129d1c3b3672d33c8be062e1d2
#
_cell.length_a   1.000
_cell.length_b   1.000
_cell.length_c   1.000
_cell.angle_alpha   90.00
_cell.angle_beta   90.00
_cell.angle_gamma   90.00
#
_symmetry.space_group_name_H-M   'P 1'
#
loop_
_entity.id
_entity.type
_entity.pdbx_description
1 polymer ?
#
loop_
_entity_poly.entity_id
_entity_poly.type
_entity_poly.pdbx_seq_one_letter_code
_entity_poly.pdbx_strand_id
1 'polypeptide(L)'
;MVRPASCSKDVQFADCASLGHLLEFADLMHKPVFLYFYAPWIESCQRMDQYVYTQDDLAAYFNNHFINYKINAGGNYPEAEIADRYGITTFPTLLFVDGKGKIMKRHEGPATVAQVLEMGYYLQHAVEKEMVSIGSED
;
A
#
# COMPACT_ATOMS: atom_id res chain seq x y z
N MET A 1 -18.54 6.97 12.72
CA MET A 1 -17.59 7.17 13.83
C MET A 1 -16.20 6.72 13.40
N VAL A 2 -15.24 7.60 13.54
CA VAL A 2 -13.88 7.30 13.16
C VAL A 2 -13.18 6.58 14.30
N ARG A 3 -12.61 5.42 14.03
CA ARG A 3 -11.83 4.68 15.01
C ARG A 3 -10.39 5.19 15.02
N PRO A 4 -9.81 5.34 16.19
CA PRO A 4 -8.36 5.64 16.24
C PRO A 4 -7.57 4.51 15.58
N ALA A 5 -6.59 4.86 14.78
CA ALA A 5 -5.74 3.87 14.12
C ALA A 5 -5.05 2.94 15.12
N SER A 6 -4.76 3.47 16.33
CA SER A 6 -4.11 2.71 17.39
C SER A 6 -4.95 1.55 17.92
N CYS A 7 -6.26 1.54 17.63
CA CYS A 7 -7.13 0.45 18.08
C CYS A 7 -7.20 -0.70 17.07
N SER A 8 -6.62 -0.53 15.90
CA SER A 8 -6.65 -1.56 14.87
C SER A 8 -5.45 -2.48 15.00
N LYS A 9 -5.71 -3.78 14.94
CA LYS A 9 -4.67 -4.81 14.92
C LYS A 9 -4.28 -5.23 13.51
N ASP A 10 -5.05 -4.80 12.53
CA ASP A 10 -4.84 -5.17 11.13
C ASP A 10 -4.51 -3.95 10.30
N VAL A 11 -3.85 -4.17 9.17
CA VAL A 11 -3.66 -3.11 8.19
C VAL A 11 -5.03 -2.62 7.74
N GLN A 12 -5.25 -1.32 7.83
CA GLN A 12 -6.52 -0.68 7.46
C GLN A 12 -6.48 -0.32 5.98
N PHE A 13 -7.17 -1.10 5.16
CA PHE A 13 -7.29 -0.78 3.75
C PHE A 13 -8.42 0.23 3.56
N ALA A 14 -8.13 1.29 2.83
CA ALA A 14 -9.08 2.39 2.65
C ALA A 14 -10.30 1.93 1.87
N ASP A 15 -11.46 2.39 2.30
CA ASP A 15 -12.71 2.19 1.58
C ASP A 15 -12.97 3.46 0.79
N CYS A 16 -12.54 3.47 -0.46
CA CYS A 16 -12.59 4.64 -1.32
C CYS A 16 -13.18 4.27 -2.68
N ALA A 17 -13.98 5.17 -3.22
CA ALA A 17 -14.70 4.93 -4.46
C ALA A 17 -13.77 4.80 -5.67
N SER A 18 -12.63 5.49 -5.66
CA SER A 18 -11.71 5.43 -6.78
C SER A 18 -10.27 5.62 -6.34
N LEU A 19 -9.36 5.02 -7.08
CA LEU A 19 -7.93 5.20 -6.84
C LEU A 19 -7.52 6.66 -7.05
N GLY A 20 -8.14 7.34 -8.03
CA GLY A 20 -7.84 8.75 -8.27
C GLY A 20 -8.08 9.63 -7.05
N HIS A 21 -9.21 9.46 -6.39
CA HIS A 21 -9.52 10.21 -5.19
C HIS A 21 -8.57 9.86 -4.04
N LEU A 22 -8.22 8.58 -3.94
CA LEU A 22 -7.29 8.13 -2.91
C LEU A 22 -5.91 8.76 -3.10
N LEU A 23 -5.44 8.82 -4.34
CA LEU A 23 -4.14 9.42 -4.65
C LEU A 23 -4.14 10.93 -4.35
N GLU A 24 -5.23 11.62 -4.68
CA GLU A 24 -5.35 13.05 -4.35
C GLU A 24 -5.25 13.26 -2.84
N PHE A 25 -5.94 12.44 -2.07
CA PHE A 25 -5.90 12.52 -0.61
C PHE A 25 -4.49 12.25 -0.08
N ALA A 26 -3.84 11.23 -0.62
CA ALA A 26 -2.47 10.87 -0.22
C ALA A 26 -1.49 12.01 -0.52
N ASP A 27 -1.66 12.66 -1.68
CA ASP A 27 -0.83 13.79 -2.05
C ASP A 27 -0.99 14.95 -1.07
N LEU A 28 -2.22 15.25 -0.70
CA LEU A 28 -2.51 16.29 0.30
C LEU A 28 -1.92 15.96 1.66
N MET A 29 -1.94 14.70 2.06
CA MET A 29 -1.42 14.25 3.34
C MET A 29 0.09 14.00 3.33
N HIS A 30 0.71 14.11 2.17
CA HIS A 30 2.14 13.80 1.99
C HIS A 30 2.49 12.39 2.44
N LYS A 31 1.60 11.43 2.12
CA LYS A 31 1.83 10.02 2.45
C LYS A 31 1.89 9.19 1.17
N PRO A 32 2.83 8.24 1.10
CA PRO A 32 2.81 7.29 -0.02
C PRO A 32 1.65 6.31 0.14
N VAL A 33 1.29 5.68 -0.96
CA VAL A 33 0.19 4.73 -1.00
C VAL A 33 0.75 3.32 -1.16
N PHE A 34 0.28 2.41 -0.33
CA PHE A 34 0.59 0.99 -0.44
C PHE A 34 -0.57 0.32 -1.16
N LEU A 35 -0.30 -0.21 -2.35
CA LEU A 35 -1.29 -0.91 -3.17
C LEU A 35 -1.04 -2.42 -3.10
N TYR A 36 -2.03 -3.15 -2.65
CA TYR A 36 -1.97 -4.61 -2.59
C TYR A 36 -2.89 -5.17 -3.67
N PHE A 37 -2.29 -5.75 -4.72
CA PHE A 37 -3.02 -6.39 -5.80
C PHE A 37 -3.17 -7.87 -5.49
N TYR A 38 -4.39 -8.36 -5.45
CA TYR A 38 -4.65 -9.74 -5.09
C TYR A 38 -5.74 -10.35 -5.97
N ALA A 39 -5.86 -11.67 -5.92
CA ALA A 39 -6.98 -12.40 -6.49
C ALA A 39 -7.48 -13.36 -5.43
N PRO A 40 -8.82 -13.43 -5.16
CA PRO A 40 -9.34 -14.19 -4.02
C PRO A 40 -9.05 -15.68 -4.04
N TRP A 41 -8.86 -16.27 -5.23
CA TRP A 41 -8.60 -17.69 -5.37
C TRP A 41 -7.14 -18.07 -5.26
N ILE A 42 -6.25 -17.10 -5.11
CA ILE A 42 -4.81 -17.37 -5.00
C ILE A 42 -4.47 -17.64 -3.54
N GLU A 43 -3.93 -18.82 -3.26
CA GLU A 43 -3.61 -19.23 -1.90
C GLU A 43 -2.63 -18.31 -1.21
N SER A 44 -1.59 -17.87 -1.92
CA SER A 44 -0.60 -16.96 -1.32
C SER A 44 -1.21 -15.61 -0.93
N CYS A 45 -2.23 -15.14 -1.66
CA CYS A 45 -2.96 -13.94 -1.29
C CYS A 45 -3.76 -14.17 -0.01
N GLN A 46 -4.43 -15.30 0.08
CA GLN A 46 -5.21 -15.67 1.27
C GLN A 46 -4.30 -15.75 2.50
N ARG A 47 -3.11 -16.30 2.34
CA ARG A 47 -2.14 -16.40 3.44
C ARG A 47 -1.65 -15.03 3.88
N MET A 48 -1.41 -14.12 2.95
CA MET A 48 -1.01 -12.76 3.32
C MET A 48 -2.12 -12.06 4.10
N ASP A 49 -3.36 -12.20 3.66
CA ASP A 49 -4.50 -11.63 4.38
C ASP A 49 -4.60 -12.16 5.80
N GLN A 50 -4.33 -13.44 5.98
CA GLN A 50 -4.51 -14.10 7.28
C GLN A 50 -3.32 -13.92 8.21
N TYR A 51 -2.09 -13.91 7.68
CA TYR A 51 -0.90 -13.98 8.51
C TYR A 51 0.03 -12.78 8.42
N VAL A 52 -0.06 -11.97 7.39
CA VAL A 52 0.85 -10.83 7.21
C VAL A 52 0.17 -9.53 7.63
N TYR A 53 -0.99 -9.22 7.05
CA TYR A 53 -1.65 -7.94 7.32
C TYR A 53 -2.34 -7.88 8.66
N THR A 54 -2.35 -8.96 9.39
CA THR A 54 -2.93 -9.06 10.73
C THR A 54 -1.89 -8.94 11.84
N GLN A 55 -0.62 -8.75 11.49
CA GLN A 55 0.45 -8.61 12.49
C GLN A 55 0.47 -7.19 13.05
N ASP A 56 0.50 -7.10 14.38
CA ASP A 56 0.38 -5.83 15.10
C ASP A 56 1.42 -4.80 14.68
N ASP A 57 2.68 -5.21 14.62
CA ASP A 57 3.78 -4.30 14.30
C ASP A 57 3.66 -3.74 12.88
N LEU A 58 3.34 -4.61 11.94
CA LEU A 58 3.17 -4.21 10.55
C LEU A 58 1.96 -3.30 10.41
N ALA A 59 0.84 -3.66 11.02
CA ALA A 59 -0.38 -2.87 10.96
C ALA A 59 -0.16 -1.47 11.55
N ALA A 60 0.49 -1.39 12.71
CA ALA A 60 0.76 -0.11 13.34
C ALA A 60 1.60 0.79 12.44
N TYR A 61 2.65 0.24 11.86
CA TYR A 61 3.55 1.01 11.01
C TYR A 61 2.85 1.47 9.73
N PHE A 62 2.18 0.55 9.04
CA PHE A 62 1.53 0.85 7.77
C PHE A 62 0.33 1.77 7.94
N ASN A 63 -0.43 1.61 9.01
CA ASN A 63 -1.58 2.49 9.26
C ASN A 63 -1.14 3.93 9.56
N ASN A 64 0.04 4.10 10.13
CA ASN A 64 0.55 5.43 10.46
C ASN A 64 1.24 6.12 9.28
N HIS A 65 1.95 5.36 8.46
CA HIS A 65 2.87 5.95 7.47
C HIS A 65 2.37 5.88 6.04
N PHE A 66 1.40 5.02 5.76
CA PHE A 66 0.91 4.83 4.39
C PHE A 66 -0.61 4.93 4.35
N ILE A 67 -1.11 5.27 3.17
CA ILE A 67 -2.51 5.05 2.82
C ILE A 67 -2.53 3.68 2.17
N ASN A 68 -3.27 2.75 2.73
CA ASN A 68 -3.28 1.36 2.27
C ASN A 68 -4.54 1.08 1.45
N TYR A 69 -4.38 0.48 0.29
CA TYR A 69 -5.50 0.21 -0.60
C TYR A 69 -5.30 -1.14 -1.26
N LYS A 70 -6.34 -1.97 -1.26
CA LYS A 70 -6.24 -3.28 -1.92
C LYS A 70 -7.12 -3.33 -3.14
N ILE A 71 -6.63 -3.99 -4.16
CA ILE A 71 -7.28 -4.07 -5.46
C ILE A 71 -7.46 -5.53 -5.83
N ASN A 72 -8.72 -5.93 -5.99
CA ASN A 72 -9.05 -7.28 -6.44
C ASN A 72 -8.87 -7.34 -7.95
N ALA A 73 -7.68 -7.75 -8.38
CA ALA A 73 -7.35 -7.80 -9.80
C ALA A 73 -8.08 -8.90 -10.55
N GLY A 74 -8.66 -9.86 -9.81
CA GLY A 74 -9.52 -10.87 -10.41
C GLY A 74 -10.97 -10.45 -10.50
N GLY A 75 -11.28 -9.22 -10.06
CA GLY A 75 -12.64 -8.71 -10.07
C GLY A 75 -12.97 -8.05 -11.41
N ASN A 76 -14.03 -7.26 -11.36
CA ASN A 76 -14.54 -6.56 -12.53
C ASN A 76 -13.91 -5.18 -12.65
N TYR A 77 -14.32 -4.47 -13.72
CA TYR A 77 -14.00 -3.06 -13.87
C TYR A 77 -14.53 -2.28 -12.65
N PRO A 78 -13.82 -1.27 -12.10
CA PRO A 78 -12.56 -0.72 -12.65
C PRO A 78 -11.26 -1.35 -12.11
N GLU A 79 -11.35 -2.29 -11.18
CA GLU A 79 -10.15 -2.84 -10.52
C GLU A 79 -9.25 -3.59 -11.49
N ALA A 80 -9.82 -4.36 -12.39
CA ALA A 80 -9.04 -5.07 -13.40
C ALA A 80 -8.28 -4.11 -14.30
N GLU A 81 -8.90 -2.97 -14.63
CA GLU A 81 -8.24 -1.97 -15.46
C GLU A 81 -7.06 -1.32 -14.74
N ILE A 82 -7.18 -1.08 -13.46
CA ILE A 82 -6.08 -0.53 -12.66
C ILE A 82 -4.90 -1.49 -12.69
N ALA A 83 -5.17 -2.79 -12.52
CA ALA A 83 -4.12 -3.81 -12.58
C ALA A 83 -3.43 -3.82 -13.94
N ASP A 84 -4.20 -3.70 -15.02
CA ASP A 84 -3.65 -3.63 -16.37
C ASP A 84 -2.76 -2.40 -16.55
N ARG A 85 -3.18 -1.25 -16.06
CA ARG A 85 -2.40 -0.02 -16.19
C ARG A 85 -1.05 -0.10 -15.49
N TYR A 86 -0.99 -0.80 -14.38
CA TYR A 86 0.26 -0.99 -13.65
C TYR A 86 1.04 -2.22 -14.10
N GLY A 87 0.53 -2.95 -15.10
CA GLY A 87 1.21 -4.12 -15.64
C GLY A 87 1.27 -5.27 -14.66
N ILE A 88 0.22 -5.47 -13.88
CA ILE A 88 0.19 -6.52 -12.86
C ILE A 88 -0.18 -7.84 -13.51
N THR A 89 0.72 -8.80 -13.46
CA THR A 89 0.50 -10.13 -14.06
C THR A 89 0.65 -11.27 -13.07
N THR A 90 1.15 -10.97 -11.87
CA THR A 90 1.41 -11.96 -10.82
C THR A 90 0.66 -11.54 -9.57
N PHE A 91 0.13 -12.49 -8.80
CA PHE A 91 -0.59 -12.20 -7.56
C PHE A 91 -0.02 -13.03 -6.42
N PRO A 92 0.20 -12.43 -5.25
CA PRO A 92 0.02 -11.00 -4.99
C PRO A 92 1.14 -10.16 -5.60
N THR A 93 0.84 -8.88 -5.83
CA THR A 93 1.86 -7.89 -6.16
C THR A 93 1.68 -6.69 -5.22
N LEU A 94 2.78 -6.22 -4.68
CA LEU A 94 2.80 -5.09 -3.76
C LEU A 94 3.44 -3.90 -4.47
N LEU A 95 2.73 -2.78 -4.52
CA LEU A 95 3.27 -1.55 -5.08
C LEU A 95 3.24 -0.46 -4.02
N PHE A 96 4.30 0.35 -4.02
CA PHE A 96 4.30 1.60 -3.26
C PHE A 96 4.36 2.71 -4.28
N VAL A 97 3.37 3.61 -4.23
CA VAL A 97 3.28 4.72 -5.18
C VAL A 97 3.19 6.03 -4.42
N ASP A 98 3.59 7.12 -5.08
CA ASP A 98 3.41 8.45 -4.50
C ASP A 98 1.99 8.96 -4.78
N GLY A 99 1.68 10.17 -4.31
CA GLY A 99 0.36 10.76 -4.49
C GLY A 99 -0.01 11.04 -5.93
N LYS A 100 0.94 10.95 -6.84
CA LYS A 100 0.71 11.13 -8.28
C LYS A 100 0.61 9.79 -9.01
N GLY A 101 0.70 8.68 -8.28
CA GLY A 101 0.59 7.36 -8.85
C GLY A 101 1.89 6.81 -9.42
N LYS A 102 3.01 7.49 -9.20
CA LYS A 102 4.31 7.02 -9.66
C LYS A 102 4.81 5.89 -8.78
N ILE A 103 5.27 4.80 -9.40
CA ILE A 103 5.77 3.64 -8.66
C ILE A 103 7.10 3.97 -7.99
N MET A 104 7.14 3.79 -6.68
CA MET A 104 8.35 3.94 -5.88
C MET A 104 9.03 2.60 -5.62
N LYS A 105 8.24 1.55 -5.46
CA LYS A 105 8.74 0.20 -5.21
C LYS A 105 7.73 -0.83 -5.70
N ARG A 106 8.22 -1.90 -6.28
CA ARG A 106 7.39 -3.02 -6.78
C ARG A 106 7.95 -4.33 -6.25
N HIS A 107 7.08 -5.17 -5.71
CA HIS A 107 7.44 -6.52 -5.28
C HIS A 107 6.41 -7.50 -5.82
N GLU A 108 6.85 -8.45 -6.62
CA GLU A 108 5.97 -9.46 -7.21
C GLU A 108 6.07 -10.75 -6.41
N GLY A 109 4.93 -11.33 -6.10
CA GLY A 109 4.83 -12.56 -5.34
C GLY A 109 4.64 -12.32 -3.85
N PRO A 110 4.46 -13.41 -3.08
CA PRO A 110 4.24 -13.30 -1.64
C PRO A 110 5.44 -12.73 -0.91
N ALA A 111 5.17 -12.10 0.23
CA ALA A 111 6.21 -11.52 1.07
C ALA A 111 5.90 -11.85 2.52
N THR A 112 6.96 -11.98 3.32
CA THR A 112 6.83 -12.18 4.76
C THR A 112 6.57 -10.85 5.46
N VAL A 113 6.16 -10.91 6.73
CA VAL A 113 6.00 -9.71 7.55
C VAL A 113 7.29 -8.88 7.54
N ALA A 114 8.44 -9.54 7.73
CA ALA A 114 9.72 -8.86 7.77
C ALA A 114 10.03 -8.15 6.44
N GLN A 115 9.73 -8.81 5.33
CA GLN A 115 9.97 -8.23 4.00
C GLN A 115 9.09 -7.00 3.77
N VAL A 116 7.81 -7.08 4.13
CA VAL A 116 6.89 -5.97 3.94
C VAL A 116 7.29 -4.79 4.83
N LEU A 117 7.64 -5.04 6.08
CA LEU A 117 8.12 -4.00 6.98
C LEU A 117 9.39 -3.34 6.47
N GLU A 118 10.33 -4.14 5.98
CA GLU A 118 11.59 -3.62 5.45
C GLU A 118 11.36 -2.69 4.26
N MET A 119 10.46 -3.07 3.36
CA MET A 119 10.09 -2.21 2.24
C MET A 119 9.49 -0.90 2.71
N GLY A 120 8.61 -0.97 3.70
CA GLY A 120 7.99 0.23 4.27
C GLY A 120 9.01 1.16 4.92
N TYR A 121 9.92 0.61 5.71
CA TYR A 121 10.97 1.39 6.35
C TYR A 121 11.87 2.07 5.32
N TYR A 122 12.27 1.33 4.30
CA TYR A 122 13.12 1.87 3.24
C TYR A 122 12.46 3.07 2.55
N LEU A 123 11.18 2.92 2.22
CA LEU A 123 10.45 3.99 1.54
C LEU A 123 10.21 5.20 2.42
N GLN A 124 9.93 4.98 3.69
CA GLN A 124 9.73 6.09 4.62
C GLN A 124 11.00 6.90 4.77
N HIS A 125 12.16 6.24 4.86
CA HIS A 125 13.45 6.92 4.90
C HIS A 125 13.73 7.68 3.62
N ALA A 126 13.40 7.13 2.46
CA ALA A 126 13.60 7.80 1.18
C ALA A 126 12.74 9.06 1.07
N VAL A 127 11.49 8.99 1.51
CA VAL A 127 10.58 10.14 1.51
C VAL A 127 11.11 11.23 2.44
N GLU A 128 11.52 10.88 3.64
CA GLU A 128 12.08 11.83 4.61
C GLU A 128 13.35 12.49 4.09
N LYS A 129 14.21 11.73 3.45
CA LYS A 129 15.45 12.24 2.87
C LYS A 129 15.16 13.25 1.76
N GLU A 130 14.18 13.00 0.92
CA GLU A 130 13.77 13.93 -0.12
C GLU A 130 13.27 15.23 0.48
N MET A 131 12.44 15.16 1.50
CA MET A 131 11.90 16.34 2.16
C MET A 131 12.99 17.17 2.80
N VAL A 132 13.96 16.53 3.45
CA VAL A 132 15.10 17.22 4.03
C VAL A 132 15.95 17.90 2.94
N SER A 133 16.17 17.21 1.84
CA SER A 133 16.94 17.75 0.72
C SER A 133 16.29 19.01 0.14
N ILE A 134 14.98 18.97 -0.04
CA ILE A 134 14.22 20.12 -0.54
C ILE A 134 14.31 21.29 0.46
N GLY A 135 14.18 20.98 1.74
CA GLY A 135 14.24 21.99 2.79
C GLY A 135 15.62 22.64 2.92
N SER A 136 16.68 21.93 2.60
CA SER A 136 18.04 22.43 2.76
C SER A 136 18.55 23.28 1.59
N GLU A 137 17.78 23.37 0.53
CA GLU A 137 18.15 24.15 -0.65
C GLU A 137 17.81 25.63 -0.54
N ASP A 138 17.21 26.05 0.49
CA ASP A 138 16.85 27.45 0.71
C ASP A 138 18.04 28.37 1.04
#